data_4e211f715fd6fe31a09da4fdf4d48280
#
_entry.id   4e211f715fd6fe31a09da4fdf4d48280
#
_cell.length_a   1.000
_cell.length_b   1.000
_cell.length_c   1.000
_cell.angle_alpha   90.00
_cell.angle_beta   90.00
_cell.angle_gamma   90.00
#
_symmetry.space_group_name_H-M   'P 1'
#
loop_
_entity.id
_entity.type
_entity.pdbx_description
1 polymer ?
#
loop_
_entity_poly.entity_id
_entity_poly.type
_entity_poly.pdbx_seq_one_letter_code
_entity_poly.pdbx_strand_id
1 'polypeptide(L)'
;MLVFDLETDGLYDDVTRIHCLVIYDSETDETLVFNDEGSEEPITRGVQLLETADVICGHNVISYDIPVLQKIYPWFEPTALVVDTLLLSRLYHNNILDIDKKHKWDQMPPQLYGRHSLESYGYRLNEYKGSFGKDTDWQEWSQEMQ
;
A
#
# COMPACT_ATOMS: atom_id res chain seq x y z
N MET A 1 2.07 13.44 8.33
CA MET A 1 1.53 12.73 7.15
C MET A 1 1.47 11.25 7.48
N LEU A 2 0.32 10.61 7.23
CA LEU A 2 0.15 9.18 7.44
C LEU A 2 0.32 8.43 6.12
N VAL A 3 1.29 7.52 6.06
CA VAL A 3 1.49 6.60 4.92
C VAL A 3 0.86 5.27 5.29
N PHE A 4 0.00 4.73 4.43
CA PHE A 4 -0.76 3.52 4.77
C PHE A 4 -0.84 2.52 3.63
N ASP A 5 -1.08 1.26 3.99
CA ASP A 5 -1.29 0.13 3.10
C ASP A 5 -2.30 -0.85 3.72
N LEU A 6 -3.06 -1.57 2.88
CA LEU A 6 -4.04 -2.57 3.30
C LEU A 6 -3.65 -3.95 2.78
N GLU A 7 -3.86 -4.97 3.61
CA GLU A 7 -3.92 -6.35 3.14
C GLU A 7 -5.36 -6.88 3.28
N THR A 8 -5.87 -7.49 2.23
CA THR A 8 -7.27 -7.86 2.08
C THR A 8 -7.45 -9.27 1.54
N ASP A 9 -8.65 -9.82 1.66
CA ASP A 9 -9.01 -11.16 1.19
C ASP A 9 -9.30 -11.25 -0.32
N GLY A 10 -9.25 -10.14 -1.07
CA GLY A 10 -9.54 -10.15 -2.51
C GLY A 10 -9.38 -8.81 -3.19
N LEU A 11 -9.63 -8.78 -4.50
CA LEU A 11 -9.71 -7.55 -5.27
C LEU A 11 -10.99 -6.77 -4.95
N TYR A 12 -11.09 -5.51 -5.38
CA TYR A 12 -12.18 -4.60 -5.01
C TYR A 12 -13.59 -5.19 -5.19
N ASP A 13 -13.84 -5.92 -6.27
CA ASP A 13 -15.17 -6.50 -6.52
C ASP A 13 -15.50 -7.62 -5.52
N ASP A 14 -14.50 -8.41 -5.15
CA ASP A 14 -14.64 -9.62 -4.33
C ASP A 14 -14.30 -9.38 -2.86
N VAL A 15 -13.64 -8.26 -2.51
CA VAL A 15 -13.20 -7.99 -1.14
C VAL A 15 -14.35 -7.95 -0.16
N THR A 16 -14.22 -8.72 0.91
CA THR A 16 -15.18 -8.79 2.01
C THR A 16 -14.55 -8.41 3.36
N ARG A 17 -13.23 -8.51 3.46
CA ARG A 17 -12.50 -8.29 4.72
C ARG A 17 -11.14 -7.64 4.47
N ILE A 18 -10.77 -6.76 5.38
CA ILE A 18 -9.40 -6.27 5.54
C ILE A 18 -8.73 -7.15 6.59
N HIS A 19 -7.56 -7.70 6.27
CA HIS A 19 -6.76 -8.49 7.19
C HIS A 19 -5.96 -7.61 8.14
N CYS A 20 -5.28 -6.61 7.58
CA CYS A 20 -4.61 -5.61 8.37
C CYS A 20 -4.55 -4.26 7.66
N LEU A 21 -4.37 -3.22 8.46
CA LEU A 21 -4.06 -1.87 8.03
C LEU A 21 -2.75 -1.47 8.74
N VAL A 22 -1.76 -1.09 7.97
CA VAL A 22 -0.50 -0.57 8.49
C VAL A 22 -0.43 0.92 8.20
N ILE A 23 -0.09 1.71 9.22
CA ILE A 23 0.07 3.17 9.10
C ILE A 23 1.46 3.55 9.63
N TYR A 24 2.26 4.20 8.80
CA TYR A 24 3.48 4.86 9.22
C TYR A 24 3.23 6.36 9.37
N ASP A 25 3.49 6.89 10.55
CA ASP A 25 3.43 8.33 10.81
C ASP A 25 4.81 8.96 10.61
N SER A 26 4.93 9.77 9.56
CA SER A 26 6.18 10.44 9.21
C SER A 26 6.60 11.56 10.19
N GLU A 27 5.74 11.97 11.11
CA GLU A 27 6.04 13.00 12.10
C GLU A 27 6.63 12.40 13.38
N THR A 28 6.13 11.24 13.80
CA THR A 28 6.60 10.54 15.00
C THR A 28 7.62 9.45 14.69
N ASP A 29 7.79 9.07 13.42
CA ASP A 29 8.61 7.94 12.95
C ASP A 29 8.13 6.60 13.54
N GLU A 30 6.82 6.47 13.74
CA GLU A 30 6.18 5.29 14.31
C GLU A 30 5.38 4.52 13.26
N THR A 31 5.44 3.19 13.34
CA THR A 31 4.58 2.30 12.56
C THR A 31 3.52 1.71 13.47
N LEU A 32 2.26 1.89 13.10
CA LEU A 32 1.08 1.37 13.78
C LEU A 32 0.48 0.25 12.95
N VAL A 33 0.14 -0.86 13.59
CA VAL A 33 -0.48 -2.02 12.96
C VAL A 33 -1.86 -2.24 13.56
N PHE A 34 -2.85 -2.44 12.70
CA PHE A 34 -4.24 -2.64 13.08
C PHE A 34 -4.76 -3.92 12.44
N ASN A 35 -5.33 -4.82 13.22
CA ASN A 35 -6.06 -5.99 12.76
C ASN A 35 -7.16 -6.37 13.75
N ASP A 36 -8.15 -7.11 13.29
CA ASP A 36 -9.26 -7.57 14.13
C ASP A 36 -9.02 -8.99 14.68
N GLU A 37 -7.86 -9.58 14.35
CA GLU A 37 -7.47 -10.94 14.73
C GLU A 37 -6.13 -10.91 15.47
N GLY A 38 -6.15 -10.94 16.77
CA GLY A 38 -4.92 -10.94 17.56
C GLY A 38 -4.93 -9.97 18.73
N SER A 39 -3.76 -9.47 19.09
CA SER A 39 -3.57 -8.55 20.23
C SER A 39 -3.44 -7.09 19.82
N GLU A 40 -3.49 -6.81 18.53
CA GLU A 40 -3.32 -5.46 17.97
C GLU A 40 -4.59 -4.61 18.13
N GLU A 41 -4.46 -3.30 17.90
CA GLU A 41 -5.60 -2.39 17.85
C GLU A 41 -6.52 -2.74 16.68
N PRO A 42 -7.86 -2.59 16.83
CA PRO A 42 -8.80 -2.93 15.77
C PRO A 42 -8.64 -2.01 14.53
N ILE A 43 -8.92 -2.55 13.35
CA ILE A 43 -8.79 -1.83 12.07
C ILE A 43 -9.58 -0.53 12.08
N THR A 44 -10.78 -0.52 12.70
CA THR A 44 -11.61 0.70 12.83
C THR A 44 -10.87 1.86 13.47
N ARG A 45 -9.93 1.59 14.38
CA ARG A 45 -9.10 2.62 15.00
C ARG A 45 -8.14 3.27 14.01
N GLY A 46 -7.48 2.46 13.18
CA GLY A 46 -6.61 2.96 12.11
C GLY A 46 -7.40 3.78 11.07
N VAL A 47 -8.61 3.32 10.69
CA VAL A 47 -9.50 4.04 9.76
C VAL A 47 -9.89 5.41 10.33
N GLN A 48 -10.17 5.52 11.63
CA GLN A 48 -10.45 6.80 12.31
C GLN A 48 -9.23 7.75 12.27
N LEU A 49 -8.01 7.22 12.40
CA LEU A 49 -6.81 8.04 12.27
C LEU A 49 -6.67 8.59 10.84
N LEU A 50 -6.90 7.77 9.82
CA LEU A 50 -6.87 8.21 8.42
C LEU A 50 -7.94 9.26 8.12
N GLU A 51 -9.15 9.11 8.69
CA GLU A 51 -10.26 10.04 8.48
C GLU A 51 -9.96 11.45 9.02
N THR A 52 -9.23 11.53 10.13
CA THR A 52 -8.90 12.80 10.81
C THR A 52 -7.56 13.39 10.41
N ALA A 53 -6.80 12.73 9.54
CA ALA A 53 -5.50 13.19 9.10
C ALA A 53 -5.60 14.36 8.11
N ASP A 54 -4.61 15.27 8.11
CA ASP A 54 -4.50 16.33 7.11
C ASP A 54 -4.01 15.81 5.75
N VAL A 55 -3.10 14.84 5.78
CA VAL A 55 -2.50 14.23 4.59
C VAL A 55 -2.37 12.73 4.76
N ILE A 56 -2.91 11.98 3.82
CA ILE A 56 -2.75 10.53 3.71
C ILE A 56 -2.01 10.16 2.41
N CYS A 57 -1.15 9.16 2.48
CA CYS A 57 -0.29 8.75 1.38
C CYS A 57 -0.28 7.24 1.24
N GLY A 58 -0.14 6.74 0.01
CA GLY A 58 0.08 5.33 -0.26
C GLY A 58 0.31 5.06 -1.74
N HIS A 59 0.44 3.81 -2.12
CA HIS A 59 0.72 3.43 -3.50
C HIS A 59 -0.51 2.81 -4.16
N ASN A 60 -1.10 3.49 -5.13
CA ASN A 60 -2.36 3.12 -5.78
C ASN A 60 -3.61 3.26 -4.89
N VAL A 61 -3.51 4.04 -3.83
CA VAL A 61 -4.56 4.16 -2.80
C VAL A 61 -5.86 4.76 -3.32
N ILE A 62 -5.80 5.61 -4.34
CA ILE A 62 -7.00 6.20 -4.96
C ILE A 62 -7.82 5.14 -5.71
N SER A 63 -7.15 4.15 -6.30
CA SER A 63 -7.83 3.12 -7.10
C SER A 63 -8.20 1.87 -6.30
N TYR A 64 -7.62 1.67 -5.12
CA TYR A 64 -7.86 0.45 -4.36
C TYR A 64 -8.14 0.71 -2.87
N ASP A 65 -7.16 1.14 -2.08
CA ASP A 65 -7.27 1.17 -0.62
C ASP A 65 -8.40 2.06 -0.12
N ILE A 66 -8.49 3.29 -0.62
CA ILE A 66 -9.57 4.22 -0.22
C ILE A 66 -10.95 3.67 -0.62
N PRO A 67 -11.20 3.22 -1.86
CA PRO A 67 -12.45 2.56 -2.23
C PRO A 67 -12.77 1.33 -1.38
N VAL A 68 -11.79 0.49 -1.03
CA VAL A 68 -12.00 -0.66 -0.15
C VAL A 68 -12.42 -0.22 1.25
N LEU A 69 -11.72 0.77 1.83
CA LEU A 69 -12.12 1.34 3.12
C LEU A 69 -13.54 1.89 3.10
N GLN A 70 -13.93 2.61 2.05
CA GLN A 70 -15.29 3.14 1.89
C GLN A 70 -16.35 2.04 1.68
N LYS A 71 -15.98 0.93 1.03
CA LYS A 71 -16.87 -0.23 0.85
C LYS A 71 -17.15 -0.93 2.18
N ILE A 72 -16.12 -1.14 3.01
CA ILE A 72 -16.22 -1.89 4.27
C ILE A 72 -16.66 -0.98 5.42
N TYR A 73 -16.23 0.26 5.42
CA TYR A 73 -16.59 1.30 6.40
C TYR A 73 -17.30 2.46 5.71
N PRO A 74 -18.61 2.38 5.45
CA PRO A 74 -19.37 3.41 4.68
C PRO A 74 -19.37 4.81 5.33
N TRP A 75 -18.93 4.92 6.57
CA TRP A 75 -18.76 6.20 7.28
C TRP A 75 -17.42 6.87 6.99
N PHE A 76 -16.47 6.16 6.36
CA PHE A 76 -15.14 6.70 6.04
C PHE A 76 -15.22 7.70 4.88
N GLU A 77 -15.16 8.97 5.21
CA GLU A 77 -15.17 10.10 4.26
C GLU A 77 -13.96 11.00 4.53
N PRO A 78 -12.73 10.61 4.15
CA PRO A 78 -11.54 11.38 4.46
C PRO A 78 -11.57 12.73 3.77
N THR A 79 -11.31 13.80 4.53
CA THR A 79 -11.13 15.17 4.00
C THR A 79 -9.65 15.49 3.75
N ALA A 80 -8.76 14.54 4.02
CA ALA A 80 -7.33 14.63 3.87
C ALA A 80 -6.91 14.93 2.43
N LEU A 81 -5.79 15.63 2.26
CA LEU A 81 -5.08 15.62 0.99
C LEU A 81 -4.55 14.20 0.72
N VAL A 82 -4.98 13.62 -0.40
CA VAL A 82 -4.53 12.27 -0.79
C VAL A 82 -3.31 12.35 -1.70
N VAL A 83 -2.23 11.70 -1.31
CA VAL A 83 -1.00 11.56 -2.09
C VAL A 83 -0.89 10.12 -2.59
N ASP A 84 -1.09 9.89 -3.88
CA ASP A 84 -0.94 8.57 -4.50
C ASP A 84 0.42 8.48 -5.21
N THR A 85 1.32 7.68 -4.65
CA THR A 85 2.69 7.56 -5.16
C THR A 85 2.77 6.87 -6.52
N LEU A 86 1.77 6.04 -6.90
CA LEU A 86 1.69 5.47 -8.26
C LEU A 86 1.40 6.56 -9.29
N LEU A 87 0.47 7.47 -9.00
CA LEU A 87 0.15 8.60 -9.89
C LEU A 87 1.31 9.57 -10.00
N LEU A 88 1.94 9.92 -8.87
CA LEU A 88 3.14 10.76 -8.87
C LEU A 88 4.27 10.13 -9.68
N SER A 89 4.51 8.84 -9.49
CA SER A 89 5.52 8.10 -10.23
C SER A 89 5.28 8.16 -11.74
N ARG A 90 4.05 7.95 -12.19
CA ARG A 90 3.68 8.03 -13.61
C ARG A 90 3.83 9.44 -14.17
N LEU A 91 3.54 10.46 -13.36
CA LEU A 91 3.65 11.85 -13.76
C LEU A 91 5.11 12.30 -13.91
N TYR A 92 5.93 12.02 -12.90
CA TYR A 92 7.32 12.50 -12.86
C TYR A 92 8.31 11.60 -13.62
N HIS A 93 8.01 10.31 -13.76
CA HIS A 93 8.87 9.31 -14.37
C HIS A 93 8.20 8.64 -15.57
N ASN A 94 7.58 9.42 -16.47
CA ASN A 94 6.91 8.92 -17.66
C ASN A 94 7.88 8.19 -18.64
N ASN A 95 9.17 8.42 -18.52
CA ASN A 95 10.25 7.80 -19.29
C ASN A 95 11.01 6.71 -18.54
N ILE A 96 10.42 6.14 -17.47
CA ILE A 96 11.10 5.20 -16.56
C ILE A 96 11.62 3.94 -17.29
N LEU A 97 10.95 3.51 -18.39
CA LEU A 97 11.42 2.41 -19.22
C LEU A 97 12.77 2.70 -19.87
N ASP A 98 12.98 3.92 -20.36
CA ASP A 98 14.24 4.33 -20.97
C ASP A 98 15.35 4.45 -19.94
N ILE A 99 15.00 4.91 -18.74
CA ILE A 99 15.90 4.95 -17.58
C ILE A 99 16.35 3.53 -17.23
N ASP A 100 15.42 2.59 -17.07
CA ASP A 100 15.72 1.19 -16.74
C ASP A 100 16.61 0.53 -17.80
N LYS A 101 16.29 0.69 -19.09
CA LYS A 101 17.09 0.15 -20.19
C LYS A 101 18.50 0.72 -20.23
N LYS A 102 18.67 2.01 -19.88
CA LYS A 102 19.97 2.69 -19.86
C LYS A 102 20.81 2.27 -18.66
N HIS A 103 20.17 2.13 -17.50
CA HIS A 103 20.87 1.78 -16.25
C HIS A 103 21.31 0.31 -16.22
N LYS A 104 20.49 -0.61 -16.78
CA LYS A 104 20.75 -2.07 -16.79
C LYS A 104 20.94 -2.62 -15.38
N TRP A 105 19.85 -2.59 -14.60
CA TRP A 105 19.84 -3.08 -13.21
C TRP A 105 20.26 -4.56 -13.12
N ASP A 106 21.29 -4.87 -12.34
CA ASP A 106 21.86 -6.23 -12.27
C ASP A 106 20.90 -7.29 -11.76
N GLN A 107 19.98 -6.94 -10.85
CA GLN A 107 19.08 -7.88 -10.20
C GLN A 107 17.60 -7.72 -10.64
N MET A 108 17.25 -6.64 -11.32
CA MET A 108 15.87 -6.37 -11.70
C MET A 108 15.45 -7.24 -12.90
N PRO A 109 14.42 -8.08 -12.75
CA PRO A 109 13.89 -8.86 -13.85
C PRO A 109 13.43 -7.96 -15.02
N PRO A 110 13.73 -8.30 -16.28
CA PRO A 110 13.36 -7.47 -17.45
C PRO A 110 11.87 -7.15 -17.58
N GLN A 111 10.99 -8.04 -17.08
CA GLN A 111 9.54 -7.84 -17.07
C GLN A 111 9.08 -6.71 -16.13
N LEU A 112 9.94 -6.26 -15.22
CA LEU A 112 9.68 -5.15 -14.30
C LEU A 112 10.15 -3.79 -14.86
N TYR A 113 10.90 -3.79 -15.96
CA TYR A 113 11.35 -2.57 -16.62
C TYR A 113 10.15 -1.73 -17.10
N GLY A 114 10.17 -0.46 -16.82
CA GLY A 114 9.10 0.46 -17.15
C GLY A 114 7.87 0.39 -16.24
N ARG A 115 7.84 -0.50 -15.27
CA ARG A 115 6.74 -0.60 -14.32
C ARG A 115 6.92 0.38 -13.17
N HIS A 116 5.78 0.90 -12.67
CA HIS A 116 5.70 1.82 -11.54
C HIS A 116 5.27 1.12 -10.24
N SER A 117 5.35 -0.21 -10.18
CA SER A 117 4.99 -0.99 -8.97
C SER A 117 6.04 -0.82 -7.86
N LEU A 118 5.61 -1.04 -6.61
CA LEU A 118 6.52 -1.06 -5.46
C LEU A 118 7.63 -2.11 -5.64
N GLU A 119 7.31 -3.28 -6.21
CA GLU A 119 8.31 -4.30 -6.54
C GLU A 119 9.41 -3.74 -7.45
N SER A 120 9.03 -3.00 -8.51
CA SER A 120 10.01 -2.38 -9.43
C SER A 120 10.83 -1.30 -8.73
N TYR A 121 10.22 -0.51 -7.86
CA TYR A 121 10.93 0.47 -7.04
C TYR A 121 11.85 -0.17 -6.03
N GLY A 122 11.48 -1.31 -5.45
CA GLY A 122 12.34 -2.09 -4.58
C GLY A 122 13.69 -2.40 -5.21
N TYR A 123 13.69 -2.84 -6.49
CA TYR A 123 14.94 -3.06 -7.24
C TYR A 123 15.71 -1.77 -7.52
N ARG A 124 15.04 -0.66 -7.85
CA ARG A 124 15.69 0.62 -8.13
C ARG A 124 16.33 1.26 -6.90
N LEU A 125 15.75 1.02 -5.72
CA LEU A 125 16.18 1.60 -4.44
C LEU A 125 17.01 0.63 -3.59
N ASN A 126 17.20 -0.62 -4.03
CA ASN A 126 17.78 -1.73 -3.25
C ASN A 126 17.02 -2.04 -1.94
N GLU A 127 15.70 -1.79 -1.94
CA GLU A 127 14.77 -2.09 -0.87
C GLU A 127 13.82 -3.19 -1.33
N TYR A 128 14.25 -4.44 -1.23
CA TYR A 128 13.55 -5.55 -1.85
C TYR A 128 12.28 -5.93 -1.09
N LYS A 129 11.16 -5.97 -1.80
CA LYS A 129 9.92 -6.56 -1.28
C LYS A 129 10.12 -8.06 -1.08
N GLY A 130 9.70 -8.60 0.08
CA GLY A 130 9.69 -10.03 0.35
C GLY A 130 8.84 -10.83 -0.67
N SER A 131 9.00 -12.15 -0.70
CA SER A 131 8.26 -13.05 -1.61
C SER A 131 6.89 -13.47 -1.08
N PHE A 132 6.48 -12.99 0.09
CA PHE A 132 5.29 -13.42 0.81
C PHE A 132 4.02 -13.49 -0.06
N GLY A 133 3.71 -12.45 -0.84
CA GLY A 133 2.50 -12.40 -1.65
C GLY A 133 2.43 -13.37 -2.84
N LYS A 134 3.49 -14.17 -3.12
CA LYS A 134 3.50 -15.11 -4.24
C LYS A 134 2.87 -16.47 -3.91
N ASP A 135 2.94 -16.88 -2.63
CA ASP A 135 2.52 -18.21 -2.15
C ASP A 135 1.43 -18.10 -1.06
N THR A 136 0.88 -16.91 -0.81
CA THR A 136 -0.07 -16.64 0.27
C THR A 136 -1.50 -16.93 -0.18
N ASP A 137 -2.25 -17.67 0.63
CA ASP A 137 -3.70 -17.75 0.53
C ASP A 137 -4.32 -16.49 1.17
N TRP A 138 -4.71 -15.54 0.33
CA TRP A 138 -5.29 -14.27 0.76
C TRP A 138 -6.69 -14.38 1.38
N GLN A 139 -7.27 -15.58 1.37
CA GLN A 139 -8.56 -15.84 2.03
C GLN A 139 -8.42 -15.94 3.55
N GLU A 140 -7.24 -16.33 4.02
CA GLU A 140 -6.94 -16.51 5.43
C GLU A 140 -5.93 -15.46 5.93
N TRP A 141 -6.18 -14.94 7.13
CA TRP A 141 -5.25 -14.04 7.79
C TRP A 141 -3.97 -14.77 8.20
N SER A 142 -2.84 -14.11 8.04
CA SER A 142 -1.55 -14.58 8.51
C SER A 142 -0.80 -13.44 9.23
N GLN A 143 -0.06 -13.78 10.28
CA GLN A 143 0.76 -12.82 11.00
C GLN A 143 1.84 -12.18 10.09
N GLU A 144 2.23 -12.85 9.01
CA GLU A 144 3.20 -12.33 8.03
C GLU A 144 2.62 -11.23 7.13
N MET A 145 1.29 -10.97 7.18
CA MET A 145 0.63 -9.86 6.49
C MET A 145 0.87 -8.51 7.18
N GLN A 146 1.41 -8.49 8.37
CA GLN A 146 1.79 -7.29 9.13
C GLN A 146 3.23 -6.90 8.76
#